data_4b7bb12bf10c3e999e678321cfc10741
#
_entry.id   4b7bb12bf10c3e999e678321cfc10741
#
_cell.length_a   1.000
_cell.length_b   1.000
_cell.length_c   1.000
_cell.angle_alpha   90.00
_cell.angle_beta   90.00
_cell.angle_gamma   90.00
#
_symmetry.space_group_name_H-M   'P 1'
#
loop_
_entity.id
_entity.type
_entity.pdbx_description
1 polymer ?
#
loop_
_entity_poly.entity_id
_entity_poly.type
_entity_poly.pdbx_seq_one_letter_code
_entity_poly.pdbx_strand_id
1 'polypeptide(L)'
;MSGYRLEKRHHLSSVLENDLNKIGYHYNVINGSVAGDTSAGGLNRLKWTLSESSIEILVLCLGANDMLRGIKPDATRKNLEKIIKITLKKKIKIIFAGMIAPKSYGDNYKSAFDTMYLSLSKEYDLNYIPFLLDGVALNPDLNLNDGIHPNEKGVVVISKTILRQIKKIIK
;
A
#
# COMPACT_ATOMS: atom_id res chain seq x y z
N MET A 1 4.42 1.70 -4.66
CA MET A 1 4.41 3.18 -4.43
C MET A 1 5.83 3.74 -4.26
N SER A 2 6.79 3.15 -4.96
CA SER A 2 8.23 3.47 -4.88
C SER A 2 8.63 4.83 -5.48
N GLY A 3 7.70 5.56 -6.11
CA GLY A 3 8.02 6.80 -6.81
C GLY A 3 8.60 6.58 -8.23
N TYR A 4 8.14 5.54 -8.93
CA TYR A 4 8.59 5.22 -10.28
C TYR A 4 8.56 6.45 -11.19
N ARG A 5 9.72 6.80 -11.79
CA ARG A 5 9.94 7.96 -12.68
C ARG A 5 9.58 9.33 -12.08
N LEU A 6 9.44 9.44 -10.76
CA LEU A 6 9.21 10.71 -10.06
C LEU A 6 10.47 11.15 -9.31
N GLU A 7 10.64 12.45 -9.17
CA GLU A 7 11.66 13.00 -8.28
C GLU A 7 11.35 12.65 -6.82
N LYS A 8 12.37 12.52 -5.98
CA LYS A 8 12.24 12.10 -4.56
C LYS A 8 11.21 12.93 -3.78
N ARG A 9 11.13 14.25 -4.03
CA ARG A 9 10.16 15.14 -3.37
C ARG A 9 8.70 14.78 -3.67
N HIS A 10 8.44 14.10 -4.80
CA HIS A 10 7.11 13.66 -5.24
C HIS A 10 6.84 12.17 -4.93
N HIS A 11 7.77 11.48 -4.26
CA HIS A 11 7.49 10.15 -3.74
C HIS A 11 6.39 10.21 -2.69
N LEU A 12 5.56 9.18 -2.60
CA LEU A 12 4.47 9.12 -1.64
C LEU A 12 4.94 9.35 -0.19
N SER A 13 6.09 8.81 0.20
CA SER A 13 6.67 9.02 1.53
C SER A 13 6.94 10.50 1.82
N SER A 14 7.56 11.21 0.87
CA SER A 14 7.90 12.63 1.04
C SER A 14 6.65 13.52 1.07
N VAL A 15 5.66 13.22 0.21
CA VAL A 15 4.38 13.96 0.18
C VAL A 15 3.60 13.73 1.47
N LEU A 16 3.52 12.48 1.94
CA LEU A 16 2.81 12.12 3.16
C LEU A 16 3.46 12.76 4.41
N GLU A 17 4.80 12.75 4.49
CA GLU A 17 5.54 13.40 5.56
C GLU A 17 5.26 14.91 5.60
N ASN A 18 5.31 15.57 4.45
CA ASN A 18 4.96 16.99 4.35
C ASN A 18 3.51 17.25 4.77
N ASP A 19 2.56 16.40 4.37
CA ASP A 19 1.16 16.55 4.72
C ASP A 19 0.92 16.34 6.23
N LEU A 20 1.63 15.39 6.86
CA LEU A 20 1.61 15.18 8.31
C LEU A 20 2.17 16.40 9.05
N ASN A 21 3.33 16.92 8.63
CA ASN A 21 3.96 18.09 9.24
C ASN A 21 3.07 19.34 9.16
N LYS A 22 2.38 19.57 8.03
CA LYS A 22 1.44 20.70 7.86
C LYS A 22 0.28 20.70 8.87
N ILE A 23 -0.07 19.55 9.39
CA ILE A 23 -1.16 19.39 10.37
C ILE A 23 -0.65 19.16 11.80
N GLY A 24 0.65 19.39 12.05
CA GLY A 24 1.27 19.36 13.37
C GLY A 24 1.73 18.00 13.86
N TYR A 25 1.74 16.97 12.99
CA TYR A 25 2.27 15.64 13.32
C TYR A 25 3.68 15.45 12.76
N HIS A 26 4.69 15.42 13.63
CA HIS A 26 6.11 15.30 13.24
C HIS A 26 6.54 13.83 13.14
N TYR A 27 5.98 13.11 12.17
CA TYR A 27 6.39 11.73 11.84
C TYR A 27 7.47 11.71 10.76
N ASN A 28 8.47 10.87 10.93
CA ASN A 28 9.40 10.52 9.87
C ASN A 28 8.81 9.39 9.02
N VAL A 29 8.61 9.62 7.72
CA VAL A 29 8.03 8.62 6.82
C VAL A 29 9.11 7.88 6.05
N ILE A 30 9.42 6.67 6.51
CA ILE A 30 10.44 5.81 5.89
C ILE A 30 9.88 5.16 4.63
N ASN A 31 10.55 5.37 3.49
CA ASN A 31 10.19 4.71 2.24
C ASN A 31 10.74 3.28 2.20
N GLY A 32 9.92 2.32 2.64
CA GLY A 32 10.22 0.89 2.53
C GLY A 32 9.81 0.26 1.18
N SER A 33 9.43 1.04 0.17
CA SER A 33 8.95 0.50 -1.11
C SER A 33 10.09 0.11 -2.04
N VAL A 34 9.91 -1.00 -2.79
CA VAL A 34 10.78 -1.43 -3.89
C VAL A 34 9.94 -1.53 -5.16
N ALA A 35 10.43 -0.94 -6.26
CA ALA A 35 9.72 -1.00 -7.54
C ALA A 35 9.63 -2.45 -8.04
N GLY A 36 8.44 -2.83 -8.54
CA GLY A 36 8.21 -4.17 -9.07
C GLY A 36 8.12 -5.28 -8.00
N ASP A 37 8.15 -4.94 -6.70
CA ASP A 37 8.16 -5.95 -5.64
C ASP A 37 6.81 -6.65 -5.50
N THR A 38 6.87 -7.96 -5.23
CA THR A 38 5.71 -8.81 -4.98
C THR A 38 5.45 -8.95 -3.48
N SER A 39 4.33 -9.59 -3.12
CA SER A 39 4.05 -9.94 -1.73
C SER A 39 5.14 -10.85 -1.11
N ALA A 40 5.70 -11.77 -1.90
CA ALA A 40 6.82 -12.61 -1.47
C ALA A 40 8.10 -11.80 -1.23
N GLY A 41 8.44 -10.88 -2.14
CA GLY A 41 9.58 -9.99 -1.96
C GLY A 41 9.44 -9.11 -0.72
N GLY A 42 8.26 -8.49 -0.53
CA GLY A 42 7.94 -7.72 0.67
C GLY A 42 8.07 -8.53 1.97
N LEU A 43 7.59 -9.79 1.97
CA LEU A 43 7.73 -10.70 3.10
C LEU A 43 9.20 -11.01 3.41
N ASN A 44 10.00 -11.32 2.40
CA ASN A 44 11.41 -11.68 2.56
C ASN A 44 12.23 -10.55 3.18
N ARG A 45 11.94 -9.28 2.84
CA ARG A 45 12.65 -8.12 3.38
C ARG A 45 12.00 -7.50 4.62
N LEU A 46 10.84 -8.02 5.07
CA LEU A 46 10.06 -7.43 6.15
C LEU A 46 10.87 -7.23 7.43
N LYS A 47 11.70 -8.22 7.80
CA LYS A 47 12.54 -8.16 9.01
C LYS A 47 13.49 -6.95 8.96
N TRP A 48 14.09 -6.70 7.81
CA TRP A 48 14.95 -5.53 7.58
C TRP A 48 14.12 -4.23 7.55
N THR A 49 12.99 -4.22 6.84
CA THR A 49 12.11 -3.05 6.75
C THR A 49 11.61 -2.61 8.13
N LEU A 50 11.36 -3.56 9.04
CA LEU A 50 10.89 -3.32 10.40
C LEU A 50 12.01 -3.40 11.45
N SER A 51 13.29 -3.16 11.07
CA SER A 51 14.42 -3.19 12.00
C SER A 51 14.48 -1.96 12.91
N GLU A 52 13.99 -0.83 12.43
CA GLU A 52 13.91 0.39 13.22
C GLU A 52 12.95 0.19 14.41
N SER A 53 13.41 0.50 15.61
CA SER A 53 12.64 0.30 16.85
C SER A 53 11.49 1.30 17.03
N SER A 54 11.52 2.40 16.29
CA SER A 54 10.56 3.51 16.39
C SER A 54 9.38 3.44 15.41
N ILE A 55 9.23 2.34 14.65
CA ILE A 55 8.11 2.20 13.70
C ILE A 55 6.81 1.98 14.48
N GLU A 56 5.88 2.91 14.34
CA GLU A 56 4.55 2.85 14.96
C GLU A 56 3.47 2.38 13.98
N ILE A 57 3.60 2.74 12.70
CA ILE A 57 2.59 2.47 11.67
C ILE A 57 3.26 1.91 10.42
N LEU A 58 2.73 0.81 9.91
CA LEU A 58 3.05 0.25 8.60
C LEU A 58 1.90 0.52 7.62
N VAL A 59 2.18 1.22 6.53
CA VAL A 59 1.28 1.26 5.37
C VAL A 59 1.64 0.08 4.47
N LEU A 60 0.83 -0.97 4.52
CA LEU A 60 1.03 -2.19 3.74
C LEU A 60 0.26 -2.12 2.42
N CYS A 61 1.00 -1.96 1.32
CA CYS A 61 0.48 -1.91 -0.04
C CYS A 61 1.31 -2.84 -0.94
N LEU A 62 0.90 -4.09 -1.03
CA LEU A 62 1.50 -5.13 -1.86
C LEU A 62 0.41 -5.95 -2.55
N GLY A 63 0.79 -6.68 -3.62
CA GLY A 63 -0.10 -7.57 -4.38
C GLY A 63 -0.37 -7.12 -5.81
N ALA A 64 -0.23 -5.82 -6.13
CA ALA A 64 -0.39 -5.34 -7.51
C ALA A 64 0.57 -6.04 -8.48
N ASN A 65 1.84 -6.20 -8.10
CA ASN A 65 2.83 -6.90 -8.93
C ASN A 65 2.61 -8.42 -8.96
N ASP A 66 2.01 -8.99 -7.92
CA ASP A 66 1.56 -10.39 -7.92
C ASP A 66 0.49 -10.58 -9.01
N MET A 67 -0.51 -9.70 -9.03
CA MET A 67 -1.55 -9.70 -10.06
C MET A 67 -0.96 -9.53 -11.45
N LEU A 68 -0.12 -8.52 -11.69
CA LEU A 68 0.51 -8.26 -12.99
C LEU A 68 1.35 -9.43 -13.50
N ARG A 69 1.84 -10.30 -12.61
CA ARG A 69 2.59 -11.52 -12.93
C ARG A 69 1.75 -12.78 -12.92
N GLY A 70 0.43 -12.67 -12.80
CA GLY A 70 -0.48 -13.81 -12.77
C GLY A 70 -0.29 -14.75 -11.58
N ILE A 71 0.29 -14.27 -10.48
CA ILE A 71 0.45 -15.07 -9.24
C ILE A 71 -0.93 -15.35 -8.66
N LYS A 72 -1.17 -16.60 -8.26
CA LYS A 72 -2.46 -17.01 -7.69
C LYS A 72 -2.81 -16.18 -6.45
N PRO A 73 -4.04 -15.68 -6.31
CA PRO A 73 -4.47 -14.87 -5.17
C PRO A 73 -4.21 -15.54 -3.80
N ASP A 74 -4.33 -16.86 -3.70
CA ASP A 74 -4.04 -17.61 -2.48
C ASP A 74 -2.58 -17.49 -2.04
N ALA A 75 -1.63 -17.46 -2.98
CA ALA A 75 -0.22 -17.27 -2.65
C ALA A 75 0.03 -15.86 -2.14
N THR A 76 -0.56 -14.85 -2.79
CA THR A 76 -0.52 -13.46 -2.35
C THR A 76 -1.12 -13.29 -0.96
N ARG A 77 -2.31 -13.89 -0.73
CA ARG A 77 -2.98 -13.89 0.58
C ARG A 77 -2.09 -14.45 1.68
N LYS A 78 -1.49 -15.62 1.47
CA LYS A 78 -0.59 -16.26 2.45
C LYS A 78 0.61 -15.37 2.82
N ASN A 79 1.20 -14.68 1.84
CA ASN A 79 2.31 -13.76 2.10
C ASN A 79 1.85 -12.53 2.88
N LEU A 80 0.75 -11.90 2.47
CA LEU A 80 0.17 -10.73 3.16
C LEU A 80 -0.20 -11.08 4.59
N GLU A 81 -0.82 -12.23 4.81
CA GLU A 81 -1.18 -12.73 6.15
C GLU A 81 0.05 -12.88 7.06
N LYS A 82 1.15 -13.46 6.54
CA LYS A 82 2.41 -13.57 7.28
C LYS A 82 2.98 -12.19 7.64
N ILE A 83 2.95 -11.24 6.70
CA ILE A 83 3.39 -9.86 6.94
C ILE A 83 2.56 -9.24 8.07
N ILE A 84 1.22 -9.35 7.99
CA ILE A 84 0.29 -8.83 8.99
C ILE A 84 0.61 -9.42 10.37
N LYS A 85 0.69 -10.76 10.49
CA LYS A 85 0.98 -11.45 11.75
C LYS A 85 2.31 -10.99 12.38
N ILE A 86 3.37 -10.90 11.58
CA ILE A 86 4.69 -10.46 12.06
C ILE A 86 4.63 -9.01 12.54
N THR A 87 3.94 -8.13 11.80
CA THR A 87 3.82 -6.70 12.12
C THR A 87 3.02 -6.50 13.40
N LEU A 88 1.87 -7.16 13.53
CA LEU A 88 1.02 -7.09 14.74
C LEU A 88 1.73 -7.63 15.98
N LYS A 89 2.54 -8.71 15.85
CA LYS A 89 3.36 -9.22 16.95
C LYS A 89 4.36 -8.18 17.47
N LYS A 90 4.80 -7.25 16.64
CA LYS A 90 5.66 -6.12 17.02
C LYS A 90 4.85 -4.93 17.60
N LYS A 91 3.53 -5.05 17.74
CA LYS A 91 2.61 -3.97 18.18
C LYS A 91 2.60 -2.76 17.25
N ILE A 92 2.98 -2.94 15.99
CA ILE A 92 2.94 -1.91 14.94
C ILE A 92 1.53 -1.88 14.37
N LYS A 93 0.92 -0.70 14.30
CA LYS A 93 -0.40 -0.49 13.68
C LYS A 93 -0.29 -0.65 12.16
N ILE A 94 -1.32 -1.20 11.52
CA ILE A 94 -1.31 -1.43 10.07
C ILE A 94 -2.43 -0.63 9.41
N ILE A 95 -2.06 0.12 8.37
CA ILE A 95 -2.99 0.60 7.35
C ILE A 95 -2.84 -0.33 6.16
N PHE A 96 -3.87 -1.14 5.92
CA PHE A 96 -3.87 -2.14 4.87
C PHE A 96 -4.54 -1.59 3.62
N ALA A 97 -3.79 -1.44 2.55
CA ALA A 97 -4.26 -0.86 1.29
C ALA A 97 -4.50 -1.96 0.25
N GLY A 98 -5.78 -2.10 -0.13
CA GLY A 98 -6.22 -3.03 -1.14
C GLY A 98 -5.97 -2.56 -2.57
N MET A 99 -6.01 -3.52 -3.48
CA MET A 99 -5.96 -3.33 -4.94
C MET A 99 -7.12 -4.09 -5.58
N ILE A 100 -7.50 -3.68 -6.78
CA ILE A 100 -8.60 -4.29 -7.55
C ILE A 100 -8.03 -4.87 -8.85
N ALA A 101 -8.36 -6.13 -9.14
CA ALA A 101 -7.97 -6.76 -10.39
C ALA A 101 -8.88 -6.31 -11.55
N PRO A 102 -8.33 -6.02 -12.75
CA PRO A 102 -9.13 -5.80 -13.96
C PRO A 102 -9.96 -7.04 -14.34
N LYS A 103 -11.10 -6.83 -14.99
CA LYS A 103 -11.97 -7.91 -15.49
C LYS A 103 -11.27 -8.83 -16.50
N SER A 104 -10.27 -8.32 -17.20
CA SER A 104 -9.48 -9.11 -18.18
C SER A 104 -8.73 -10.31 -17.59
N TYR A 105 -8.59 -10.38 -16.26
CA TYR A 105 -8.01 -11.55 -15.58
C TYR A 105 -9.03 -12.71 -15.39
N GLY A 106 -10.30 -12.48 -15.76
CA GLY A 106 -11.41 -13.43 -15.57
C GLY A 106 -12.04 -13.31 -14.18
N ASP A 107 -13.33 -13.66 -14.11
CA ASP A 107 -14.16 -13.44 -12.91
C ASP A 107 -13.64 -14.18 -11.67
N ASN A 108 -13.18 -15.42 -11.86
CA ASN A 108 -12.65 -16.22 -10.75
C ASN A 108 -11.40 -15.60 -10.11
N TYR A 109 -10.44 -15.18 -10.95
CA TYR A 109 -9.22 -14.52 -10.45
C TYR A 109 -9.57 -13.20 -9.76
N LYS A 110 -10.37 -12.36 -10.45
CA LYS A 110 -10.77 -11.06 -9.94
C LYS A 110 -11.49 -11.20 -8.59
N SER A 111 -12.49 -12.07 -8.50
CA SER A 111 -13.23 -12.28 -7.26
C SER A 111 -12.30 -12.73 -6.13
N ALA A 112 -11.45 -13.72 -6.37
CA ALA A 112 -10.50 -14.20 -5.37
C ALA A 112 -9.50 -13.12 -4.93
N PHE A 113 -8.98 -12.33 -5.89
CA PHE A 113 -8.00 -11.26 -5.62
C PHE A 113 -8.63 -10.11 -4.83
N ASP A 114 -9.79 -9.63 -5.24
CA ASP A 114 -10.45 -8.48 -4.61
C ASP A 114 -10.94 -8.83 -3.19
N THR A 115 -11.51 -10.03 -3.01
CA THR A 115 -12.06 -10.46 -1.72
C THR A 115 -10.99 -10.79 -0.68
N MET A 116 -9.78 -11.18 -1.09
CA MET A 116 -8.72 -11.51 -0.13
C MET A 116 -8.33 -10.33 0.75
N TYR A 117 -8.31 -9.09 0.21
CA TYR A 117 -7.99 -7.90 1.00
C TYR A 117 -9.06 -7.62 2.06
N LEU A 118 -10.33 -7.65 1.66
CA LEU A 118 -11.45 -7.46 2.58
C LEU A 118 -11.48 -8.56 3.66
N SER A 119 -11.24 -9.81 3.26
CA SER A 119 -11.18 -10.94 4.19
C SER A 119 -10.08 -10.76 5.23
N LEU A 120 -8.83 -10.46 4.80
CA LEU A 120 -7.71 -10.22 5.71
C LEU A 120 -7.96 -9.00 6.61
N SER A 121 -8.54 -7.93 6.08
CA SER A 121 -8.81 -6.74 6.89
C SER A 121 -9.80 -7.00 8.01
N LYS A 122 -10.83 -7.82 7.77
CA LYS A 122 -11.82 -8.23 8.78
C LYS A 122 -11.24 -9.23 9.79
N GLU A 123 -10.47 -10.22 9.29
CA GLU A 123 -9.86 -11.28 10.12
C GLU A 123 -8.89 -10.72 11.17
N TYR A 124 -8.17 -9.64 10.82
CA TYR A 124 -7.13 -9.03 11.68
C TYR A 124 -7.52 -7.64 12.21
N ASP A 125 -8.77 -7.21 12.04
CA ASP A 125 -9.28 -5.89 12.47
C ASP A 125 -8.38 -4.72 12.05
N LEU A 126 -8.05 -4.65 10.75
CA LEU A 126 -7.11 -3.68 10.21
C LEU A 126 -7.79 -2.38 9.77
N ASN A 127 -7.07 -1.27 9.88
CA ASN A 127 -7.46 -0.03 9.21
C ASN A 127 -7.32 -0.23 7.69
N TYR A 128 -8.44 -0.34 6.99
CA TYR A 128 -8.50 -0.80 5.63
C TYR A 128 -8.84 0.33 4.64
N ILE A 129 -8.08 0.38 3.55
CA ILE A 129 -8.37 1.17 2.35
C ILE A 129 -8.79 0.18 1.27
N PRO A 130 -10.06 0.14 0.85
CA PRO A 130 -10.54 -0.86 -0.12
C PRO A 130 -9.81 -0.83 -1.46
N PHE A 131 -9.53 0.37 -1.96
CA PHE A 131 -8.76 0.57 -3.18
C PHE A 131 -7.86 1.80 -3.05
N LEU A 132 -6.55 1.58 -3.02
CA LEU A 132 -5.59 2.69 -2.81
C LEU A 132 -5.59 3.71 -3.95
N LEU A 133 -5.88 3.26 -5.17
CA LEU A 133 -5.88 4.10 -6.37
C LEU A 133 -7.28 4.63 -6.71
N ASP A 134 -8.20 4.63 -5.75
CA ASP A 134 -9.54 5.21 -5.95
C ASP A 134 -9.44 6.68 -6.33
N GLY A 135 -10.16 7.06 -7.41
CA GLY A 135 -10.09 8.38 -8.02
C GLY A 135 -8.80 8.70 -8.79
N VAL A 136 -7.82 7.77 -8.82
CA VAL A 136 -6.55 7.94 -9.55
C VAL A 136 -6.44 6.97 -10.72
N ALA A 137 -6.78 5.70 -10.51
CA ALA A 137 -6.69 4.69 -11.56
C ALA A 137 -7.47 5.08 -12.81
N LEU A 138 -6.87 4.87 -13.97
CA LEU A 138 -7.46 5.16 -15.30
C LEU A 138 -7.76 6.64 -15.56
N ASN A 139 -7.32 7.56 -14.70
CA ASN A 139 -7.44 8.99 -14.94
C ASN A 139 -6.14 9.52 -15.58
N PRO A 140 -6.14 9.93 -16.88
CA PRO A 140 -4.92 10.39 -17.56
C PRO A 140 -4.25 11.59 -16.89
N ASP A 141 -5.01 12.47 -16.23
CA ASP A 141 -4.47 13.66 -15.55
C ASP A 141 -3.73 13.32 -14.26
N LEU A 142 -3.91 12.09 -13.73
CA LEU A 142 -3.37 11.64 -12.46
C LEU A 142 -2.37 10.47 -12.60
N ASN A 143 -2.16 10.00 -13.83
CA ASN A 143 -1.22 8.92 -14.14
C ASN A 143 -0.13 9.39 -15.10
N LEU A 144 0.98 8.66 -15.10
CA LEU A 144 2.02 8.78 -16.12
C LEU A 144 1.49 8.26 -17.47
N ASN A 145 2.21 8.51 -18.54
CA ASN A 145 1.83 8.09 -19.90
C ASN A 145 1.64 6.57 -20.05
N ASP A 146 2.10 5.77 -19.09
CA ASP A 146 1.90 4.32 -19.10
C ASP A 146 0.48 3.92 -18.61
N GLY A 147 -0.31 4.88 -18.11
CA GLY A 147 -1.67 4.66 -17.62
C GLY A 147 -1.81 3.84 -16.34
N ILE A 148 -0.68 3.44 -15.73
CA ILE A 148 -0.61 2.52 -14.58
C ILE A 148 -0.08 3.23 -13.34
N HIS A 149 0.99 4.00 -13.50
CA HIS A 149 1.67 4.63 -12.37
C HIS A 149 1.14 6.05 -12.14
N PRO A 150 0.81 6.39 -10.91
CA PRO A 150 0.41 7.76 -10.57
C PRO A 150 1.51 8.77 -10.88
N ASN A 151 1.14 9.91 -11.44
CA ASN A 151 2.00 11.08 -11.56
C ASN A 151 2.01 11.87 -10.23
N GLU A 152 2.68 13.03 -10.20
CA GLU A 152 2.79 13.87 -9.01
C GLU A 152 1.41 14.24 -8.42
N LYS A 153 0.44 14.58 -9.26
CA LYS A 153 -0.94 14.91 -8.84
C LYS A 153 -1.65 13.69 -8.26
N GLY A 154 -1.50 12.53 -8.89
CA GLY A 154 -2.05 11.27 -8.41
C GLY A 154 -1.47 10.85 -7.05
N VAL A 155 -0.17 11.06 -6.83
CA VAL A 155 0.47 10.81 -5.53
C VAL A 155 -0.13 11.68 -4.42
N VAL A 156 -0.47 12.94 -4.71
CA VAL A 156 -1.13 13.82 -3.73
C VAL A 156 -2.51 13.28 -3.33
N VAL A 157 -3.29 12.77 -4.28
CA VAL A 157 -4.60 12.16 -3.99
C VAL A 157 -4.44 10.94 -3.09
N ILE A 158 -3.47 10.06 -3.40
CA ILE A 158 -3.17 8.87 -2.62
C ILE A 158 -2.69 9.23 -1.21
N SER A 159 -1.82 10.24 -1.08
CA SER A 159 -1.36 10.76 0.22
C SER A 159 -2.54 11.17 1.10
N LYS A 160 -3.49 11.93 0.57
CA LYS A 160 -4.69 12.35 1.30
C LYS A 160 -5.55 11.16 1.75
N THR A 161 -5.63 10.09 0.95
CA THR A 161 -6.35 8.87 1.31
C THR A 161 -5.69 8.14 2.48
N ILE A 162 -4.37 8.00 2.47
CA ILE A 162 -3.61 7.40 3.57
C ILE A 162 -3.68 8.30 4.81
N LEU A 163 -3.50 9.62 4.67
CA LEU A 163 -3.55 10.57 5.76
C LEU A 163 -4.88 10.51 6.54
N ARG A 164 -6.00 10.33 5.83
CA ARG A 164 -7.33 10.14 6.48
C ARG A 164 -7.36 8.91 7.37
N GLN A 165 -6.66 7.82 7.01
CA GLN A 165 -6.58 6.63 7.86
C GLN A 165 -5.60 6.82 9.02
N ILE A 166 -4.45 7.46 8.78
CA ILE A 166 -3.49 7.79 9.84
C ILE A 166 -4.18 8.59 10.94
N LYS A 167 -4.95 9.64 10.60
CA LYS A 167 -5.68 10.47 11.58
C LYS A 167 -6.65 9.69 12.48
N LYS A 168 -7.11 8.52 12.07
CA LYS A 168 -8.00 7.69 12.90
C LYS A 168 -7.23 6.91 13.98
N ILE A 169 -5.94 6.69 13.80
CA ILE A 169 -5.12 5.79 14.61
C ILE A 169 -4.03 6.49 15.40
N ILE A 170 -3.67 7.73 15.02
CA ILE A 170 -2.82 8.61 15.83
C ILE A 170 -3.70 9.42 16.78
N LYS A 171 -3.23 9.57 18.01
CA LYS A 171 -3.88 10.40 19.03
C LYS A 171 -3.18 11.74 19.16
#